data_7f0933e8972080bd23f1812f1450a79f
#
_entry.id   7f0933e8972080bd23f1812f1450a79f
#
_cell.length_a   1.000
_cell.length_b   1.000
_cell.length_c   1.000
_cell.angle_alpha   90.00
_cell.angle_beta   90.00
_cell.angle_gamma   90.00
#
_symmetry.space_group_name_H-M   'P 1'
#
loop_
_entity.id
_entity.type
_entity.pdbx_description
1 polymer ?
#
loop_
_entity_poly.entity_id
_entity_poly.type
_entity_poly.pdbx_seq_one_letter_code
_entity_poly.pdbx_strand_id
1 'polypeptide(L)'
;MAEDKRTLDREILRFYWRATTRYKKEFWLSWLIPINSICSNTIAPFIVGKLLASLLLPNQDVKGYVIAFIVTGIATYVTNWVGFWGYMRGQAKTITDLQATTLAMLLRRGTAYHNNQVSGRLVTEALDFPSAYMQLATAFFTNVVPYIVAMVSGIAIIAYSSPILGGIVGVMTVVAIGSGYRLRISMKPFREERIRRQKEVTAHFADTIVNIHAVKTFAREDEELAVHTQKGKALEKIRVKNWVAFSRSGTQRIGIAYLFQLCFILTLIALVHRNPSILGAGIFAFTYTVTLSNRLFDITSIMRTFEEALVLAEPMMRAMLATPEIEDAPHAPMLQDKEGSVAFKDVSFHYSDTASSEKVF
;
A
#
# COMPACT_ATOMS: atom_id res chain seq x y z
N MET A 1 -12.70 -19.74 -5.37
CA MET A 1 -12.74 -18.42 -4.68
C MET A 1 -11.38 -17.90 -4.23
N ALA A 2 -10.57 -18.60 -3.42
CA ALA A 2 -9.25 -18.08 -2.99
C ALA A 2 -8.21 -18.08 -4.11
N GLU A 3 -8.26 -19.01 -5.03
CA GLU A 3 -7.36 -19.13 -6.18
C GLU A 3 -7.69 -18.07 -7.26
N ASP A 4 -8.98 -17.84 -7.50
CA ASP A 4 -9.48 -16.78 -8.37
C ASP A 4 -9.05 -15.38 -7.88
N LYS A 5 -9.11 -15.14 -6.56
CA LYS A 5 -8.65 -13.88 -5.99
C LYS A 5 -7.14 -13.65 -6.17
N ARG A 6 -6.31 -14.69 -5.98
CA ARG A 6 -4.86 -14.58 -6.17
C ARG A 6 -4.47 -14.32 -7.62
N THR A 7 -5.19 -14.90 -8.57
CA THR A 7 -4.96 -14.64 -10.01
C THR A 7 -5.32 -13.22 -10.36
N LEU A 8 -6.43 -12.70 -9.85
CA LEU A 8 -6.88 -11.33 -10.06
C LEU A 8 -5.91 -10.31 -9.45
N ASP A 9 -5.45 -10.52 -8.21
CA ASP A 9 -4.45 -9.66 -7.57
C ASP A 9 -3.16 -9.57 -8.41
N ARG A 10 -2.72 -10.69 -9.00
CA ARG A 10 -1.56 -10.72 -9.91
C ARG A 10 -1.81 -9.92 -11.19
N GLU A 11 -2.99 -10.03 -11.78
CA GLU A 11 -3.34 -9.27 -12.99
C GLU A 11 -3.41 -7.77 -12.70
N ILE A 12 -3.97 -7.34 -11.55
CA ILE A 12 -3.97 -5.94 -11.11
C ILE A 12 -2.52 -5.43 -11.00
N LEU A 13 -1.67 -6.15 -10.26
CA LEU A 13 -0.27 -5.75 -10.07
C LEU A 13 0.50 -5.72 -11.40
N ARG A 14 0.27 -6.69 -12.29
CA ARG A 14 0.89 -6.74 -13.61
C ARG A 14 0.44 -5.57 -14.49
N PHE A 15 -0.84 -5.24 -14.45
CA PHE A 15 -1.41 -4.13 -15.19
C PHE A 15 -0.80 -2.80 -14.74
N TYR A 16 -0.79 -2.54 -13.42
CA TYR A 16 -0.19 -1.33 -12.86
C TYR A 16 1.33 -1.24 -13.09
N TRP A 17 2.03 -2.36 -13.02
CA TRP A 17 3.45 -2.39 -13.34
C TRP A 17 3.72 -2.00 -14.79
N ARG A 18 2.96 -2.54 -15.74
CA ARG A 18 3.06 -2.15 -17.16
C ARG A 18 2.74 -0.67 -17.38
N ALA A 19 1.71 -0.16 -16.71
CA ALA A 19 1.36 1.26 -16.77
C ALA A 19 2.49 2.15 -16.24
N THR A 20 3.10 1.79 -15.09
CA THR A 20 4.24 2.52 -14.49
C THR A 20 5.47 2.51 -15.40
N THR A 21 5.82 1.36 -15.97
CA THR A 21 7.02 1.20 -16.80
C THR A 21 6.88 1.80 -18.20
N ARG A 22 5.69 2.23 -18.60
CA ARG A 22 5.47 2.94 -19.86
C ARG A 22 6.26 4.24 -19.93
N TYR A 23 6.40 4.94 -18.81
CA TYR A 23 7.16 6.19 -18.69
C TYR A 23 8.59 5.92 -18.22
N LYS A 24 9.41 5.33 -19.09
CA LYS A 24 10.76 4.84 -18.76
C LYS A 24 11.65 5.85 -18.06
N LYS A 25 11.65 7.12 -18.50
CA LYS A 25 12.48 8.18 -17.90
C LYS A 25 12.10 8.44 -16.46
N GLU A 26 10.83 8.67 -16.20
CA GLU A 26 10.28 8.94 -14.86
C GLU A 26 10.42 7.72 -13.95
N PHE A 27 10.23 6.52 -14.49
CA PHE A 27 10.43 5.27 -13.78
C PHE A 27 11.88 5.11 -13.30
N TRP A 28 12.87 5.32 -14.17
CA TRP A 28 14.27 5.21 -13.76
C TRP A 28 14.70 6.30 -12.78
N LEU A 29 14.18 7.52 -12.92
CA LEU A 29 14.42 8.59 -11.95
C LEU A 29 13.85 8.26 -10.57
N SER A 30 12.72 7.55 -10.49
CA SER A 30 12.12 7.11 -9.21
C SER A 30 13.04 6.18 -8.41
N TRP A 31 13.95 5.47 -9.07
CA TRP A 31 14.94 4.61 -8.41
C TRP A 31 16.03 5.37 -7.64
N LEU A 32 16.09 6.70 -7.80
CA LEU A 32 16.90 7.54 -6.91
C LEU A 32 16.35 7.61 -5.48
N ILE A 33 15.05 7.32 -5.25
CA ILE A 33 14.45 7.32 -3.90
C ILE A 33 15.08 6.24 -3.01
N PRO A 34 15.24 4.97 -3.42
CA PRO A 34 16.00 3.99 -2.66
C PRO A 34 17.47 4.38 -2.43
N ILE A 35 18.13 4.98 -3.42
CA ILE A 35 19.51 5.48 -3.28
C ILE A 35 19.59 6.58 -2.23
N ASN A 36 18.65 7.53 -2.27
CA ASN A 36 18.48 8.52 -1.21
C ASN A 36 18.33 7.89 0.18
N SER A 37 17.55 6.80 0.26
CA SER A 37 17.35 6.08 1.51
C SER A 37 18.66 5.47 2.06
N ILE A 38 19.56 4.96 1.20
CA ILE A 38 20.89 4.50 1.62
C ILE A 38 21.70 5.68 2.15
N CYS A 39 21.75 6.78 1.41
CA CYS A 39 22.53 7.96 1.80
C CYS A 39 22.06 8.51 3.15
N SER A 40 20.75 8.71 3.33
CA SER A 40 20.17 9.35 4.51
C SER A 40 20.07 8.44 5.74
N ASN A 41 19.71 7.15 5.56
CA ASN A 41 19.43 6.25 6.68
C ASN A 41 20.59 5.29 7.00
N THR A 42 21.61 5.21 6.13
CA THR A 42 22.72 4.28 6.34
C THR A 42 24.07 4.99 6.31
N ILE A 43 24.42 5.69 5.21
CA ILE A 43 25.74 6.31 5.04
C ILE A 43 25.91 7.51 5.99
N ALA A 44 24.95 8.45 6.03
CA ALA A 44 25.07 9.64 6.88
C ALA A 44 25.16 9.28 8.37
N PRO A 45 24.33 8.42 8.97
CA PRO A 45 24.48 7.98 10.37
C PRO A 45 25.79 7.21 10.61
N PHE A 46 26.29 6.44 9.64
CA PHE A 46 27.58 5.75 9.75
C PHE A 46 28.75 6.74 9.83
N ILE A 47 28.75 7.79 8.96
CA ILE A 47 29.75 8.85 8.98
C ILE A 47 29.69 9.62 10.32
N VAL A 48 28.47 9.92 10.81
CA VAL A 48 28.31 10.58 12.13
C VAL A 48 28.87 9.71 13.25
N GLY A 49 28.61 8.40 13.24
CA GLY A 49 29.17 7.46 14.21
C GLY A 49 30.71 7.47 14.19
N LYS A 50 31.34 7.49 13.00
CA LYS A 50 32.79 7.58 12.85
C LYS A 50 33.33 8.95 13.28
N LEU A 51 32.62 10.03 12.94
CA LEU A 51 32.99 11.39 13.37
C LEU A 51 32.98 11.52 14.89
N LEU A 52 31.94 11.05 15.58
CA LEU A 52 31.86 11.08 17.04
C LEU A 52 32.99 10.26 17.69
N ALA A 53 33.28 9.08 17.13
CA ALA A 53 34.39 8.26 17.62
C ALA A 53 35.75 8.94 17.41
N SER A 54 35.93 9.68 16.31
CA SER A 54 37.16 10.40 16.02
C SER A 54 37.45 11.56 16.96
N LEU A 55 36.42 12.11 17.62
CA LEU A 55 36.58 13.12 18.68
C LEU A 55 37.07 12.53 20.01
N LEU A 56 36.86 11.23 20.22
CA LEU A 56 37.23 10.54 21.44
C LEU A 56 38.56 9.77 21.32
N LEU A 57 39.02 9.48 20.10
CA LEU A 57 40.22 8.71 19.83
C LEU A 57 41.30 9.61 19.20
N PRO A 58 42.57 9.53 19.67
CA PRO A 58 43.65 10.32 19.10
C PRO A 58 43.97 9.94 17.65
N ASN A 59 44.51 10.88 16.88
CA ASN A 59 45.00 10.69 15.51
C ASN A 59 43.94 10.23 14.48
N GLN A 60 42.69 10.69 14.62
CA GLN A 60 41.64 10.40 13.62
C GLN A 60 41.41 11.60 12.68
N ASP A 61 40.99 11.30 11.43
CA ASP A 61 40.73 12.31 10.42
C ASP A 61 39.33 12.94 10.57
N VAL A 62 39.20 13.86 11.51
CA VAL A 62 37.93 14.61 11.73
C VAL A 62 37.51 15.40 10.48
N LYS A 63 38.48 16.04 9.76
CA LYS A 63 38.15 16.84 8.59
C LYS A 63 37.60 16.00 7.45
N GLY A 64 38.16 14.81 7.21
CA GLY A 64 37.67 13.88 6.20
C GLY A 64 36.24 13.43 6.47
N TYR A 65 35.88 13.12 7.72
CA TYR A 65 34.50 12.75 8.07
C TYR A 65 33.51 13.91 7.91
N VAL A 66 33.92 15.15 8.24
CA VAL A 66 33.07 16.33 8.02
C VAL A 66 32.81 16.55 6.51
N ILE A 67 33.85 16.46 5.68
CA ILE A 67 33.71 16.58 4.24
C ILE A 67 32.80 15.45 3.68
N ALA A 68 33.04 14.21 4.12
CA ALA A 68 32.20 13.07 3.72
C ALA A 68 30.72 13.28 4.10
N PHE A 69 30.44 13.85 5.28
CA PHE A 69 29.07 14.15 5.71
C PHE A 69 28.42 15.23 4.84
N ILE A 70 29.16 16.29 4.49
CA ILE A 70 28.67 17.35 3.59
C ILE A 70 28.37 16.80 2.20
N VAL A 71 29.27 16.00 1.63
CA VAL A 71 29.08 15.37 0.31
C VAL A 71 27.86 14.44 0.32
N THR A 72 27.71 13.63 1.40
CA THR A 72 26.54 12.75 1.56
C THR A 72 25.26 13.56 1.71
N GLY A 73 25.29 14.70 2.42
CA GLY A 73 24.15 15.61 2.53
C GLY A 73 23.71 16.19 1.20
N ILE A 74 24.67 16.64 0.37
CA ILE A 74 24.40 17.14 -0.99
C ILE A 74 23.83 16.00 -1.86
N ALA A 75 24.43 14.81 -1.83
CA ALA A 75 23.94 13.65 -2.55
C ALA A 75 22.51 13.27 -2.14
N THR A 76 22.23 13.29 -0.84
CA THR A 76 20.89 13.07 -0.29
C THR A 76 19.89 14.10 -0.81
N TYR A 77 20.24 15.38 -0.79
CA TYR A 77 19.39 16.45 -1.30
C TYR A 77 19.07 16.27 -2.79
N VAL A 78 20.10 16.05 -3.60
CA VAL A 78 19.94 15.90 -5.07
C VAL A 78 19.13 14.64 -5.41
N THR A 79 19.47 13.48 -4.81
CA THR A 79 18.78 12.23 -5.09
C THR A 79 17.33 12.26 -4.60
N ASN A 80 17.06 12.95 -3.47
CA ASN A 80 15.69 13.15 -3.00
C ASN A 80 14.89 14.01 -3.98
N TRP A 81 15.40 15.18 -4.33
CA TRP A 81 14.72 16.12 -5.22
C TRP A 81 14.43 15.49 -6.58
N VAL A 82 15.44 14.95 -7.25
CA VAL A 82 15.32 14.38 -8.59
C VAL A 82 14.48 13.11 -8.57
N GLY A 83 14.66 12.27 -7.56
CA GLY A 83 13.91 11.02 -7.41
C GLY A 83 12.43 11.25 -7.18
N PHE A 84 12.07 12.14 -6.25
CA PHE A 84 10.66 12.50 -6.01
C PHE A 84 10.05 13.25 -7.19
N TRP A 85 10.78 14.13 -7.84
CA TRP A 85 10.29 14.79 -9.06
C TRP A 85 9.95 13.78 -10.16
N GLY A 86 10.85 12.81 -10.41
CA GLY A 86 10.62 11.73 -11.37
C GLY A 86 9.39 10.90 -11.00
N TYR A 87 9.31 10.47 -9.73
CA TYR A 87 8.21 9.68 -9.19
C TYR A 87 6.87 10.41 -9.33
N MET A 88 6.75 11.66 -8.84
CA MET A 88 5.50 12.41 -8.89
C MET A 88 5.03 12.66 -10.31
N ARG A 89 5.96 13.00 -11.21
CA ARG A 89 5.63 13.22 -12.63
C ARG A 89 5.20 11.92 -13.32
N GLY A 90 5.89 10.82 -13.06
CA GLY A 90 5.52 9.51 -13.59
C GLY A 90 4.16 9.05 -13.08
N GLN A 91 3.92 9.20 -11.77
CA GLN A 91 2.63 8.86 -11.14
C GLN A 91 1.48 9.68 -11.73
N ALA A 92 1.64 11.00 -11.87
CA ALA A 92 0.61 11.87 -12.43
C ALA A 92 0.23 11.47 -13.86
N LYS A 93 1.22 11.21 -14.73
CA LYS A 93 0.99 10.74 -16.10
C LYS A 93 0.26 9.40 -16.12
N THR A 94 0.69 8.46 -15.29
CA THR A 94 0.08 7.14 -15.21
C THR A 94 -1.37 7.20 -14.72
N ILE A 95 -1.67 8.06 -13.73
CA ILE A 95 -3.05 8.26 -13.24
C ILE A 95 -3.93 8.78 -14.37
N THR A 96 -3.48 9.77 -15.14
CA THR A 96 -4.23 10.32 -16.29
C THR A 96 -4.49 9.24 -17.35
N ASP A 97 -3.49 8.41 -17.68
CA ASP A 97 -3.65 7.30 -18.62
C ASP A 97 -4.63 6.24 -18.09
N LEU A 98 -4.59 5.93 -16.79
CA LEU A 98 -5.51 4.99 -16.17
C LEU A 98 -6.95 5.52 -16.21
N GLN A 99 -7.16 6.81 -15.91
CA GLN A 99 -8.48 7.44 -16.02
C GLN A 99 -9.03 7.38 -17.45
N ALA A 100 -8.20 7.68 -18.44
CA ALA A 100 -8.58 7.56 -19.85
C ALA A 100 -8.89 6.12 -20.24
N THR A 101 -8.09 5.16 -19.76
CA THR A 101 -8.29 3.72 -20.02
C THR A 101 -9.58 3.20 -19.41
N THR A 102 -9.89 3.57 -18.16
CA THR A 102 -11.15 3.17 -17.49
C THR A 102 -12.36 3.75 -18.22
N LEU A 103 -12.31 5.03 -18.57
CA LEU A 103 -13.40 5.67 -19.34
C LEU A 103 -13.58 5.01 -20.71
N ALA A 104 -12.48 4.80 -21.46
CA ALA A 104 -12.54 4.17 -22.77
C ALA A 104 -13.13 2.76 -22.70
N MET A 105 -12.80 1.99 -21.65
CA MET A 105 -13.38 0.67 -21.42
C MET A 105 -14.90 0.77 -21.17
N LEU A 106 -15.34 1.66 -20.30
CA LEU A 106 -16.76 1.86 -20.00
C LEU A 106 -17.54 2.28 -21.23
N LEU A 107 -17.01 3.20 -22.06
CA LEU A 107 -17.65 3.65 -23.30
C LEU A 107 -17.80 2.54 -24.35
N ARG A 108 -16.98 1.49 -24.29
CA ARG A 108 -17.08 0.33 -25.21
C ARG A 108 -18.05 -0.74 -24.72
N ARG A 109 -18.63 -0.61 -23.53
CA ARG A 109 -19.65 -1.54 -23.03
C ARG A 109 -21.01 -1.24 -23.63
N GLY A 110 -21.78 -2.28 -23.85
CA GLY A 110 -23.16 -2.16 -24.36
C GLY A 110 -24.08 -1.47 -23.37
N THR A 111 -25.22 -0.95 -23.85
CA THR A 111 -26.24 -0.27 -23.03
C THR A 111 -26.80 -1.17 -21.93
N ALA A 112 -26.91 -2.48 -22.17
CA ALA A 112 -27.35 -3.46 -21.16
C ALA A 112 -26.46 -3.46 -19.93
N TYR A 113 -25.13 -3.38 -20.12
CA TYR A 113 -24.17 -3.27 -19.02
C TYR A 113 -24.43 -2.04 -18.12
N HIS A 114 -24.71 -0.90 -18.74
CA HIS A 114 -24.98 0.35 -18.02
C HIS A 114 -26.33 0.35 -17.33
N ASN A 115 -27.35 -0.25 -17.94
CA ASN A 115 -28.72 -0.33 -17.39
C ASN A 115 -28.79 -1.26 -16.16
N ASN A 116 -28.00 -2.33 -16.15
CA ASN A 116 -27.98 -3.33 -15.09
C ASN A 116 -27.12 -2.90 -13.88
N GLN A 117 -26.42 -1.76 -13.96
CA GLN A 117 -25.58 -1.27 -12.88
C GLN A 117 -25.99 0.12 -12.42
N VAL A 118 -25.90 0.36 -11.12
CA VAL A 118 -26.17 1.69 -10.55
C VAL A 118 -25.07 2.66 -11.02
N SER A 119 -25.45 3.69 -11.80
CA SER A 119 -24.52 4.64 -12.43
C SER A 119 -23.52 5.26 -11.45
N GLY A 120 -23.98 5.63 -10.23
CA GLY A 120 -23.10 6.17 -9.20
C GLY A 120 -22.02 5.20 -8.73
N ARG A 121 -22.33 3.89 -8.67
CA ARG A 121 -21.38 2.86 -8.31
C ARG A 121 -20.30 2.69 -9.39
N LEU A 122 -20.66 2.67 -10.66
CA LEU A 122 -19.70 2.60 -11.77
C LEU A 122 -18.71 3.76 -11.78
N VAL A 123 -19.21 4.98 -11.54
CA VAL A 123 -18.36 6.19 -11.45
C VAL A 123 -17.37 6.04 -10.30
N THR A 124 -17.82 5.58 -9.13
CA THR A 124 -16.94 5.37 -7.97
C THR A 124 -15.88 4.33 -8.27
N GLU A 125 -16.25 3.16 -8.80
CA GLU A 125 -15.32 2.08 -9.16
C GLU A 125 -14.29 2.52 -10.23
N ALA A 126 -14.72 3.36 -11.19
CA ALA A 126 -13.84 3.92 -12.22
C ALA A 126 -12.80 4.90 -11.65
N LEU A 127 -13.16 5.69 -10.64
CA LEU A 127 -12.26 6.62 -9.95
C LEU A 127 -11.40 5.93 -8.89
N ASP A 128 -11.89 4.87 -8.28
CA ASP A 128 -11.16 4.07 -7.31
C ASP A 128 -9.96 3.33 -7.94
N PHE A 129 -10.06 2.92 -9.20
CA PHE A 129 -9.01 2.19 -9.89
C PHE A 129 -7.69 2.97 -10.02
N PRO A 130 -7.66 4.23 -10.53
CA PRO A 130 -6.47 5.07 -10.49
C PRO A 130 -6.02 5.43 -9.07
N SER A 131 -6.95 5.57 -8.13
CA SER A 131 -6.64 5.86 -6.73
C SER A 131 -5.94 4.68 -6.04
N ALA A 132 -6.36 3.46 -6.34
CA ALA A 132 -5.70 2.23 -5.89
C ALA A 132 -4.26 2.14 -6.44
N TYR A 133 -4.05 2.47 -7.72
CA TYR A 133 -2.71 2.60 -8.29
C TYR A 133 -1.84 3.58 -7.51
N MET A 134 -2.37 4.77 -7.23
CA MET A 134 -1.63 5.80 -6.46
C MET A 134 -1.19 5.27 -5.09
N GLN A 135 -2.08 4.59 -4.37
CA GLN A 135 -1.77 3.99 -3.06
C GLN A 135 -0.68 2.91 -3.17
N LEU A 136 -0.79 1.99 -4.14
CA LEU A 136 0.18 0.92 -4.36
C LEU A 136 1.54 1.46 -4.79
N ALA A 137 1.58 2.39 -5.75
CA ALA A 137 2.81 3.01 -6.22
C ALA A 137 3.51 3.79 -5.10
N THR A 138 2.75 4.57 -4.31
CA THR A 138 3.29 5.29 -3.15
C THR A 138 3.87 4.31 -2.13
N ALA A 139 3.10 3.30 -1.72
CA ALA A 139 3.57 2.30 -0.77
C ALA A 139 4.84 1.58 -1.27
N PHE A 140 4.91 1.24 -2.55
CA PHE A 140 6.07 0.56 -3.14
C PHE A 140 7.31 1.44 -3.20
N PHE A 141 7.23 2.62 -3.86
CA PHE A 141 8.39 3.48 -4.11
C PHE A 141 8.86 4.27 -2.90
N THR A 142 7.96 4.67 -1.99
CA THR A 142 8.33 5.51 -0.84
C THR A 142 8.50 4.74 0.47
N ASN A 143 7.97 3.52 0.56
CA ASN A 143 8.07 2.73 1.79
C ASN A 143 8.79 1.40 1.55
N VAL A 144 8.19 0.46 0.78
CA VAL A 144 8.70 -0.92 0.69
C VAL A 144 10.13 -0.99 0.20
N VAL A 145 10.41 -0.41 -0.99
CA VAL A 145 11.73 -0.49 -1.60
C VAL A 145 12.79 0.25 -0.77
N PRO A 146 12.57 1.52 -0.33
CA PRO A 146 13.51 2.21 0.55
C PRO A 146 13.77 1.49 1.86
N TYR A 147 12.76 0.82 2.45
CA TYR A 147 12.93 0.05 3.69
C TYR A 147 13.81 -1.17 3.50
N ILE A 148 13.54 -1.96 2.46
CA ILE A 148 14.33 -3.16 2.17
C ILE A 148 15.78 -2.76 1.91
N VAL A 149 15.99 -1.74 1.09
CA VAL A 149 17.32 -1.29 0.72
C VAL A 149 18.08 -0.72 1.92
N ALA A 150 17.44 0.11 2.76
CA ALA A 150 18.04 0.61 3.99
C ALA A 150 18.35 -0.54 4.97
N MET A 151 17.42 -1.48 5.13
CA MET A 151 17.60 -2.63 6.02
C MET A 151 18.79 -3.50 5.60
N VAL A 152 18.88 -3.85 4.34
CA VAL A 152 19.98 -4.70 3.82
C VAL A 152 21.31 -3.97 3.92
N SER A 153 21.36 -2.70 3.47
CA SER A 153 22.61 -1.91 3.51
C SER A 153 23.10 -1.65 4.92
N GLY A 154 22.20 -1.34 5.86
CA GLY A 154 22.57 -1.08 7.25
C GLY A 154 23.09 -2.34 7.95
N ILE A 155 22.41 -3.48 7.80
CA ILE A 155 22.88 -4.76 8.35
C ILE A 155 24.24 -5.15 7.74
N ALA A 156 24.41 -4.96 6.43
CA ALA A 156 25.67 -5.28 5.75
C ALA A 156 26.84 -4.43 6.29
N ILE A 157 26.66 -3.12 6.49
CA ILE A 157 27.71 -2.23 7.04
C ILE A 157 28.05 -2.63 8.50
N ILE A 158 27.04 -2.94 9.31
CA ILE A 158 27.25 -3.38 10.69
C ILE A 158 28.00 -4.72 10.73
N ALA A 159 27.59 -5.69 9.91
CA ALA A 159 28.22 -6.99 9.83
C ALA A 159 29.67 -6.93 9.32
N TYR A 160 29.94 -6.05 8.35
CA TYR A 160 31.29 -5.77 7.88
C TYR A 160 32.19 -5.20 8.98
N SER A 161 31.64 -4.29 9.80
CA SER A 161 32.39 -3.65 10.90
C SER A 161 32.56 -4.57 12.10
N SER A 162 31.56 -5.38 12.42
CA SER A 162 31.56 -6.39 13.49
C SER A 162 30.52 -7.46 13.20
N PRO A 163 30.93 -8.69 12.84
CA PRO A 163 30.02 -9.80 12.58
C PRO A 163 29.11 -10.13 13.76
N ILE A 164 29.59 -9.95 15.00
CA ILE A 164 28.78 -10.19 16.21
C ILE A 164 27.62 -9.20 16.30
N LEU A 165 27.91 -7.90 16.12
CA LEU A 165 26.88 -6.86 16.15
C LEU A 165 25.91 -7.02 14.98
N GLY A 166 26.41 -7.37 13.79
CA GLY A 166 25.59 -7.68 12.62
C GLY A 166 24.65 -8.88 12.88
N GLY A 167 25.14 -9.91 13.54
CA GLY A 167 24.33 -11.06 13.94
C GLY A 167 23.19 -10.70 14.90
N ILE A 168 23.46 -9.87 15.92
CA ILE A 168 22.44 -9.41 16.87
C ILE A 168 21.34 -8.61 16.14
N VAL A 169 21.73 -7.67 15.25
CA VAL A 169 20.78 -6.87 14.47
C VAL A 169 19.98 -7.75 13.50
N GLY A 170 20.64 -8.74 12.88
CA GLY A 170 19.97 -9.72 12.00
C GLY A 170 18.91 -10.52 12.74
N VAL A 171 19.25 -11.08 13.92
CA VAL A 171 18.30 -11.83 14.77
C VAL A 171 17.15 -10.93 15.22
N MET A 172 17.47 -9.71 15.69
CA MET A 172 16.45 -8.73 16.05
C MET A 172 15.45 -8.49 14.90
N THR A 173 15.97 -8.32 13.68
CA THR A 173 15.16 -8.11 12.48
C THR A 173 14.22 -9.28 12.21
N VAL A 174 14.74 -10.51 12.26
CA VAL A 174 13.94 -11.73 12.06
C VAL A 174 12.85 -11.87 13.13
N VAL A 175 13.19 -11.64 14.39
CA VAL A 175 12.22 -11.70 15.50
C VAL A 175 11.16 -10.63 15.36
N ALA A 176 11.54 -9.42 14.95
CA ALA A 176 10.59 -8.32 14.76
C ALA A 176 9.62 -8.60 13.59
N ILE A 177 10.11 -9.09 12.45
CA ILE A 177 9.26 -9.50 11.32
C ILE A 177 8.33 -10.65 11.72
N GLY A 178 8.86 -11.67 12.38
CA GLY A 178 8.08 -12.81 12.86
C GLY A 178 6.99 -12.42 13.86
N SER A 179 7.30 -11.50 14.79
CA SER A 179 6.32 -10.96 15.75
C SER A 179 5.21 -10.16 15.05
N GLY A 180 5.56 -9.36 14.02
CA GLY A 180 4.60 -8.64 13.19
C GLY A 180 3.66 -9.58 12.43
N TYR A 181 4.19 -10.66 11.86
CA TYR A 181 3.41 -11.67 11.16
C TYR A 181 2.44 -12.41 12.12
N ARG A 182 2.92 -12.82 13.31
CA ARG A 182 2.06 -13.41 14.33
C ARG A 182 0.94 -12.48 14.76
N LEU A 183 1.24 -11.19 14.95
CA LEU A 183 0.22 -10.20 15.29
C LEU A 183 -0.84 -10.09 14.20
N ARG A 184 -0.44 -10.07 12.92
CA ARG A 184 -1.39 -10.02 11.80
C ARG A 184 -2.39 -11.16 11.85
N ILE A 185 -1.92 -12.38 12.10
CA ILE A 185 -2.76 -13.58 12.19
C ILE A 185 -3.70 -13.49 13.41
N SER A 186 -3.17 -13.15 14.58
CA SER A 186 -3.96 -13.07 15.81
C SER A 186 -5.02 -11.97 15.78
N MET A 187 -4.78 -10.88 15.03
CA MET A 187 -5.72 -9.77 14.89
C MET A 187 -6.81 -9.99 13.82
N LYS A 188 -6.67 -11.03 12.97
CA LYS A 188 -7.61 -11.32 11.89
C LYS A 188 -9.07 -11.45 12.37
N PRO A 189 -9.40 -12.27 13.38
CA PRO A 189 -10.79 -12.45 13.83
C PRO A 189 -11.39 -11.16 14.39
N PHE A 190 -10.59 -10.33 15.09
CA PHE A 190 -11.05 -9.04 15.59
C PHE A 190 -11.35 -8.04 14.47
N ARG A 191 -10.56 -8.06 13.39
CA ARG A 191 -10.82 -7.22 12.21
C ARG A 191 -12.06 -7.64 11.46
N GLU A 192 -12.25 -8.94 11.24
CA GLU A 192 -13.41 -9.48 10.53
C GLU A 192 -14.71 -9.15 11.29
N GLU A 193 -14.73 -9.34 12.61
CA GLU A 193 -15.87 -8.99 13.44
C GLU A 193 -16.14 -7.49 13.44
N ARG A 194 -15.11 -6.66 13.54
CA ARG A 194 -15.25 -5.20 13.43
C ARG A 194 -15.84 -4.79 12.09
N ILE A 195 -15.37 -5.36 10.98
CA ILE A 195 -15.89 -5.07 9.64
C ILE A 195 -17.36 -5.50 9.53
N ARG A 196 -17.71 -6.66 10.07
CA ARG A 196 -19.09 -7.13 10.09
C ARG A 196 -20.01 -6.15 10.82
N ARG A 197 -19.64 -5.75 12.05
CA ARG A 197 -20.41 -4.79 12.84
C ARG A 197 -20.47 -3.40 12.19
N GLN A 198 -19.39 -2.97 11.56
CA GLN A 198 -19.39 -1.72 10.80
C GLN A 198 -20.40 -1.76 9.65
N LYS A 199 -20.47 -2.88 8.91
CA LYS A 199 -21.46 -3.06 7.84
C LYS A 199 -22.90 -3.03 8.38
N GLU A 200 -23.18 -3.65 9.54
CA GLU A 200 -24.51 -3.62 10.17
C GLU A 200 -24.93 -2.18 10.52
N VAL A 201 -24.01 -1.35 11.05
CA VAL A 201 -24.27 0.07 11.36
C VAL A 201 -24.50 0.87 10.08
N THR A 202 -23.65 0.67 9.07
CA THR A 202 -23.76 1.40 7.78
C THR A 202 -25.03 1.02 7.02
N ALA A 203 -25.39 -0.28 7.00
CA ALA A 203 -26.61 -0.73 6.36
C ALA A 203 -27.85 -0.12 7.03
N HIS A 204 -27.93 -0.16 8.36
CA HIS A 204 -29.03 0.47 9.08
C HIS A 204 -29.15 1.97 8.81
N PHE A 205 -28.01 2.69 8.78
CA PHE A 205 -28.01 4.11 8.44
C PHE A 205 -28.55 4.37 7.02
N ALA A 206 -28.08 3.59 6.05
CA ALA A 206 -28.56 3.68 4.67
C ALA A 206 -30.05 3.37 4.54
N ASP A 207 -30.52 2.29 5.18
CA ASP A 207 -31.93 1.89 5.16
C ASP A 207 -32.83 2.97 5.77
N THR A 208 -32.43 3.55 6.92
CA THR A 208 -33.17 4.64 7.57
C THR A 208 -33.29 5.88 6.67
N ILE A 209 -32.20 6.25 5.98
CA ILE A 209 -32.21 7.43 5.09
C ILE A 209 -33.02 7.15 3.82
N VAL A 210 -32.90 5.98 3.22
CA VAL A 210 -33.69 5.60 2.04
C VAL A 210 -35.20 5.61 2.37
N ASN A 211 -35.58 5.16 3.57
CA ASN A 211 -36.97 5.09 4.01
C ASN A 211 -37.39 6.29 4.89
N ILE A 212 -36.69 7.43 4.79
CA ILE A 212 -36.91 8.59 5.68
C ILE A 212 -38.37 9.09 5.69
N HIS A 213 -39.05 8.99 4.55
CA HIS A 213 -40.49 9.37 4.47
C HIS A 213 -41.36 8.49 5.36
N ALA A 214 -41.12 7.18 5.39
CA ALA A 214 -41.85 6.26 6.28
C ALA A 214 -41.54 6.57 7.74
N VAL A 215 -40.25 6.75 8.10
CA VAL A 215 -39.83 7.13 9.45
C VAL A 215 -40.55 8.40 9.91
N LYS A 216 -40.61 9.42 9.06
CA LYS A 216 -41.30 10.69 9.35
C LYS A 216 -42.80 10.54 9.46
N THR A 217 -43.41 9.80 8.54
CA THR A 217 -44.88 9.59 8.53
C THR A 217 -45.39 8.88 9.77
N PHE A 218 -44.61 7.93 10.29
CA PHE A 218 -44.94 7.15 11.49
C PHE A 218 -44.33 7.72 12.78
N ALA A 219 -43.64 8.86 12.74
CA ALA A 219 -42.97 9.51 13.88
C ALA A 219 -42.06 8.56 14.66
N ARG A 220 -41.25 7.74 13.94
CA ARG A 220 -40.36 6.70 14.54
C ARG A 220 -38.90 7.10 14.64
N GLU A 221 -38.57 8.38 14.61
CA GLU A 221 -37.20 8.89 14.65
C GLU A 221 -36.43 8.42 15.89
N ASP A 222 -37.06 8.48 17.06
CA ASP A 222 -36.43 8.09 18.31
C ASP A 222 -36.17 6.58 18.37
N GLU A 223 -37.05 5.76 17.81
CA GLU A 223 -36.87 4.30 17.74
C GLU A 223 -35.71 3.94 16.82
N GLU A 224 -35.66 4.55 15.62
CA GLU A 224 -34.57 4.34 14.66
C GLU A 224 -33.22 4.79 15.25
N LEU A 225 -33.20 5.92 15.96
CA LEU A 225 -32.02 6.41 16.64
C LEU A 225 -31.57 5.45 17.75
N ALA A 226 -32.51 4.90 18.52
CA ALA A 226 -32.21 3.94 19.58
C ALA A 226 -31.61 2.65 19.00
N VAL A 227 -32.17 2.11 17.93
CA VAL A 227 -31.63 0.92 17.22
C VAL A 227 -30.23 1.20 16.67
N HIS A 228 -30.03 2.37 16.02
CA HIS A 228 -28.72 2.77 15.50
C HIS A 228 -27.69 2.87 16.63
N THR A 229 -28.06 3.50 17.74
CA THR A 229 -27.21 3.64 18.94
C THR A 229 -26.83 2.27 19.52
N GLN A 230 -27.78 1.33 19.59
CA GLN A 230 -27.52 -0.03 20.07
C GLN A 230 -26.50 -0.76 19.18
N LYS A 231 -26.65 -0.69 17.86
CA LYS A 231 -25.68 -1.24 16.89
C LYS A 231 -24.32 -0.54 17.02
N GLY A 232 -24.31 0.78 17.19
CA GLY A 232 -23.11 1.59 17.43
C GLY A 232 -22.34 1.15 18.69
N LYS A 233 -23.04 0.93 19.81
CA LYS A 233 -22.44 0.41 21.05
C LYS A 233 -21.85 -0.99 20.88
N ALA A 234 -22.50 -1.85 20.10
CA ALA A 234 -21.94 -3.18 19.80
C ALA A 234 -20.63 -3.07 18.99
N LEU A 235 -20.58 -2.17 18.00
CA LEU A 235 -19.37 -1.87 17.23
C LEU A 235 -18.26 -1.25 18.11
N GLU A 236 -18.61 -0.32 19.02
CA GLU A 236 -17.69 0.31 19.97
C GLU A 236 -16.98 -0.73 20.82
N LYS A 237 -17.70 -1.68 21.41
CA LYS A 237 -17.13 -2.76 22.22
C LYS A 237 -16.08 -3.55 21.44
N ILE A 238 -16.34 -3.86 20.18
CA ILE A 238 -15.38 -4.58 19.32
C ILE A 238 -14.20 -3.70 18.93
N ARG A 239 -14.41 -2.40 18.65
CA ARG A 239 -13.33 -1.43 18.38
C ARG A 239 -12.38 -1.34 19.57
N VAL A 240 -12.92 -1.17 20.79
CA VAL A 240 -12.11 -1.10 22.02
C VAL A 240 -11.31 -2.40 22.21
N LYS A 241 -11.96 -3.58 22.09
CA LYS A 241 -11.25 -4.86 22.19
C LYS A 241 -10.11 -4.97 21.17
N ASN A 242 -10.36 -4.59 19.93
CA ASN A 242 -9.35 -4.59 18.86
C ASN A 242 -8.19 -3.64 19.18
N TRP A 243 -8.47 -2.43 19.65
CA TRP A 243 -7.44 -1.44 20.02
C TRP A 243 -6.60 -1.88 21.22
N VAL A 244 -7.24 -2.40 22.28
CA VAL A 244 -6.53 -2.94 23.43
C VAL A 244 -5.62 -4.10 23.04
N ALA A 245 -6.10 -5.04 22.24
CA ALA A 245 -5.28 -6.17 21.78
C ALA A 245 -4.11 -5.69 20.89
N PHE A 246 -4.33 -4.72 20.00
CA PHE A 246 -3.28 -4.10 19.18
C PHE A 246 -2.26 -3.36 20.05
N SER A 247 -2.71 -2.54 20.99
CA SER A 247 -1.84 -1.78 21.92
C SER A 247 -1.00 -2.71 22.79
N ARG A 248 -1.62 -3.75 23.36
CA ARG A 248 -0.89 -4.77 24.16
C ARG A 248 0.22 -5.42 23.35
N SER A 249 -0.05 -5.82 22.12
CA SER A 249 0.96 -6.42 21.25
C SER A 249 2.03 -5.41 20.84
N GLY A 250 1.66 -4.15 20.65
CA GLY A 250 2.62 -3.05 20.41
C GLY A 250 3.58 -2.88 21.57
N THR A 251 3.04 -2.80 22.79
CA THR A 251 3.83 -2.67 24.02
C THR A 251 4.79 -3.86 24.23
N GLN A 252 4.33 -5.09 23.97
CA GLN A 252 5.21 -6.27 24.05
C GLN A 252 6.38 -6.19 23.05
N ARG A 253 6.13 -5.72 21.82
CA ARG A 253 7.19 -5.53 20.81
C ARG A 253 8.18 -4.45 21.22
N ILE A 254 7.71 -3.35 21.80
CA ILE A 254 8.57 -2.31 22.36
C ILE A 254 9.48 -2.93 23.45
N GLY A 255 8.94 -3.71 24.39
CA GLY A 255 9.71 -4.41 25.42
C GLY A 255 10.79 -5.33 24.82
N ILE A 256 10.44 -6.12 23.81
CA ILE A 256 11.40 -6.98 23.09
C ILE A 256 12.50 -6.14 22.43
N ALA A 257 12.16 -5.02 21.78
CA ALA A 257 13.13 -4.13 21.14
C ALA A 257 14.10 -3.55 22.17
N TYR A 258 13.64 -3.11 23.34
CA TYR A 258 14.51 -2.62 24.41
C TYR A 258 15.43 -3.72 24.98
N LEU A 259 14.94 -4.96 25.11
CA LEU A 259 15.81 -6.08 25.51
C LEU A 259 16.93 -6.32 24.50
N PHE A 260 16.61 -6.31 23.21
CA PHE A 260 17.64 -6.42 22.16
C PHE A 260 18.62 -5.25 22.20
N GLN A 261 18.15 -4.01 22.41
CA GLN A 261 19.00 -2.83 22.54
C GLN A 261 19.92 -2.92 23.78
N LEU A 262 19.40 -3.42 24.88
CA LEU A 262 20.22 -3.67 26.09
C LEU A 262 21.32 -4.72 25.80
N CYS A 263 20.96 -5.87 25.25
CA CYS A 263 21.94 -6.90 24.85
C CYS A 263 22.98 -6.34 23.88
N PHE A 264 22.53 -5.50 22.94
CA PHE A 264 23.41 -4.84 21.97
C PHE A 264 24.41 -3.90 22.68
N ILE A 265 23.94 -3.04 23.60
CA ILE A 265 24.79 -2.10 24.37
C ILE A 265 25.82 -2.88 25.20
N LEU A 266 25.41 -3.91 25.94
CA LEU A 266 26.31 -4.72 26.73
C LEU A 266 27.40 -5.39 25.89
N THR A 267 27.01 -5.93 24.74
CA THR A 267 27.95 -6.53 23.76
C THR A 267 28.90 -5.49 23.19
N LEU A 268 28.37 -4.29 22.85
CA LEU A 268 29.18 -3.18 22.34
C LEU A 268 30.23 -2.73 23.37
N ILE A 269 29.85 -2.55 24.63
CA ILE A 269 30.77 -2.19 25.70
C ILE A 269 31.88 -3.22 25.80
N ALA A 270 31.55 -4.53 25.81
CA ALA A 270 32.55 -5.60 25.89
C ALA A 270 33.48 -5.62 24.68
N LEU A 271 32.98 -5.33 23.47
CA LEU A 271 33.79 -5.26 22.26
C LEU A 271 34.69 -4.03 22.21
N VAL A 272 34.21 -2.86 22.62
CA VAL A 272 34.98 -1.61 22.64
C VAL A 272 36.13 -1.67 23.66
N HIS A 273 35.93 -2.34 24.80
CA HIS A 273 37.02 -2.57 25.74
C HIS A 273 38.18 -3.42 25.13
N ARG A 274 37.86 -4.33 24.22
CA ARG A 274 38.85 -5.15 23.51
C ARG A 274 39.46 -4.44 22.30
N ASN A 275 38.64 -3.66 21.59
CA ASN A 275 39.04 -2.96 20.38
C ASN A 275 38.32 -1.60 20.26
N PRO A 276 38.94 -0.50 20.72
CA PRO A 276 38.35 0.84 20.69
C PRO A 276 37.93 1.34 19.28
N SER A 277 38.56 0.80 18.20
CA SER A 277 38.27 1.21 16.83
C SER A 277 36.83 0.85 16.37
N ILE A 278 36.15 -0.05 17.10
CA ILE A 278 34.76 -0.47 16.81
C ILE A 278 33.76 0.59 17.30
N LEU A 279 34.15 1.54 18.14
CA LEU A 279 33.25 2.52 18.77
C LEU A 279 32.37 3.26 17.74
N GLY A 280 32.95 3.76 16.65
CA GLY A 280 32.20 4.50 15.63
C GLY A 280 31.16 3.63 14.91
N ALA A 281 31.51 2.41 14.55
CA ALA A 281 30.58 1.45 13.99
C ALA A 281 29.50 1.03 15.01
N GLY A 282 29.87 0.95 16.27
CA GLY A 282 28.95 0.66 17.38
C GLY A 282 27.90 1.76 17.63
N ILE A 283 28.31 3.02 17.60
CA ILE A 283 27.40 4.17 17.69
C ILE A 283 26.40 4.14 16.53
N PHE A 284 26.89 3.95 15.30
CA PHE A 284 26.03 3.80 14.14
C PHE A 284 25.04 2.64 14.32
N ALA A 285 25.56 1.46 14.68
CA ALA A 285 24.74 0.27 14.80
C ALA A 285 23.66 0.43 15.89
N PHE A 286 23.96 1.07 17.02
CA PHE A 286 22.95 1.38 18.04
C PHE A 286 21.85 2.31 17.51
N THR A 287 22.23 3.44 16.91
CA THR A 287 21.28 4.38 16.32
C THR A 287 20.43 3.70 15.23
N TYR A 288 21.06 2.82 14.46
CA TYR A 288 20.39 2.02 13.43
C TYR A 288 19.35 1.05 14.00
N THR A 289 19.64 0.38 15.15
CA THR A 289 18.66 -0.52 15.78
C THR A 289 17.41 0.23 16.25
N VAL A 290 17.55 1.47 16.74
CA VAL A 290 16.42 2.33 17.11
C VAL A 290 15.56 2.66 15.87
N THR A 291 16.22 3.10 14.80
CA THR A 291 15.54 3.42 13.54
C THR A 291 14.85 2.19 12.96
N LEU A 292 15.51 1.04 12.95
CA LEU A 292 14.96 -0.23 12.48
C LEU A 292 13.72 -0.65 13.28
N SER A 293 13.77 -0.51 14.61
CA SER A 293 12.63 -0.82 15.48
C SER A 293 11.39 0.00 15.10
N ASN A 294 11.54 1.30 14.90
CA ASN A 294 10.44 2.18 14.51
C ASN A 294 9.86 1.77 13.14
N ARG A 295 10.71 1.48 12.16
CA ARG A 295 10.28 1.09 10.81
C ARG A 295 9.57 -0.25 10.74
N LEU A 296 9.89 -1.18 11.62
CA LEU A 296 9.20 -2.47 11.70
C LEU A 296 7.74 -2.34 12.16
N PHE A 297 7.37 -1.25 12.85
CA PHE A 297 5.97 -0.94 13.15
C PHE A 297 5.18 -0.53 11.89
N ASP A 298 5.84 0.10 10.92
CA ASP A 298 5.20 0.60 9.70
C ASP A 298 4.80 -0.52 8.73
N ILE A 299 5.45 -1.70 8.80
CA ILE A 299 5.17 -2.83 7.90
C ILE A 299 3.68 -3.22 7.94
N THR A 300 3.07 -3.20 9.13
CA THR A 300 1.64 -3.57 9.26
C THR A 300 0.72 -2.57 8.55
N SER A 301 1.03 -1.28 8.60
CA SER A 301 0.26 -0.24 7.90
C SER A 301 0.44 -0.33 6.38
N ILE A 302 1.68 -0.58 5.93
CA ILE A 302 1.99 -0.77 4.52
C ILE A 302 1.21 -1.96 3.94
N MET A 303 1.23 -3.10 4.63
CA MET A 303 0.48 -4.29 4.20
C MET A 303 -1.03 -4.03 4.11
N ARG A 304 -1.58 -3.25 5.07
CA ARG A 304 -2.98 -2.84 5.03
C ARG A 304 -3.27 -1.98 3.81
N THR A 305 -2.43 -1.00 3.52
CA THR A 305 -2.57 -0.15 2.31
C THR A 305 -2.57 -0.97 1.03
N PHE A 306 -1.71 -2.00 0.93
CA PHE A 306 -1.72 -2.92 -0.21
C PHE A 306 -3.02 -3.70 -0.32
N GLU A 307 -3.52 -4.25 0.79
CA GLU A 307 -4.78 -5.01 0.80
C GLU A 307 -5.98 -4.12 0.43
N GLU A 308 -6.06 -2.92 0.99
CA GLU A 308 -7.12 -1.95 0.70
C GLU A 308 -7.09 -1.51 -0.76
N ALA A 309 -5.93 -1.21 -1.30
CA ALA A 309 -5.78 -0.80 -2.70
C ALA A 309 -6.14 -1.92 -3.70
N LEU A 310 -5.77 -3.18 -3.42
CA LEU A 310 -6.18 -4.31 -4.26
C LEU A 310 -7.70 -4.51 -4.25
N VAL A 311 -8.35 -4.33 -3.08
CA VAL A 311 -9.82 -4.41 -2.97
C VAL A 311 -10.49 -3.27 -3.74
N LEU A 312 -9.93 -2.05 -3.72
CA LEU A 312 -10.44 -0.92 -4.50
C LEU A 312 -10.30 -1.14 -6.01
N ALA A 313 -9.22 -1.78 -6.45
CA ALA A 313 -8.97 -2.04 -7.87
C ALA A 313 -9.79 -3.21 -8.44
N GLU A 314 -10.23 -4.14 -7.59
CA GLU A 314 -10.85 -5.42 -7.99
C GLU A 314 -12.08 -5.25 -8.89
N PRO A 315 -13.09 -4.40 -8.57
CA PRO A 315 -14.31 -4.30 -9.38
C PRO A 315 -14.02 -3.87 -10.82
N MET A 316 -13.21 -2.83 -10.98
CA MET A 316 -12.86 -2.30 -12.29
C MET A 316 -11.98 -3.27 -13.09
N MET A 317 -11.04 -3.97 -12.43
CA MET A 317 -10.23 -4.99 -13.08
C MET A 317 -11.07 -6.17 -13.58
N ARG A 318 -12.05 -6.63 -12.80
CA ARG A 318 -13.02 -7.64 -13.24
C ARG A 318 -13.81 -7.17 -14.46
N ALA A 319 -14.26 -5.91 -14.44
CA ALA A 319 -14.94 -5.31 -15.58
C ALA A 319 -14.02 -5.25 -16.82
N MET A 320 -12.73 -4.96 -16.68
CA MET A 320 -11.76 -4.92 -17.78
C MET A 320 -11.46 -6.31 -18.37
N LEU A 321 -11.48 -7.36 -17.54
CA LEU A 321 -11.19 -8.73 -17.96
C LEU A 321 -12.42 -9.43 -18.55
N ALA A 322 -13.63 -8.95 -18.27
CA ALA A 322 -14.84 -9.50 -18.83
C ALA A 322 -14.90 -9.19 -20.34
N THR A 323 -15.27 -10.17 -21.16
CA THR A 323 -15.47 -9.99 -22.59
C THR A 323 -16.62 -9.00 -22.86
N PRO A 324 -16.48 -8.07 -23.79
CA PRO A 324 -17.59 -7.22 -24.21
C PRO A 324 -18.74 -8.08 -24.75
N GLU A 325 -19.96 -7.65 -24.49
CA GLU A 325 -21.17 -8.35 -24.99
C GLU A 325 -21.29 -8.28 -26.52
N ILE A 326 -20.77 -7.19 -27.10
CA ILE A 326 -20.78 -6.94 -28.54
C ILE A 326 -19.35 -6.56 -28.95
N GLU A 327 -18.79 -7.30 -29.88
CA GLU A 327 -17.48 -7.02 -30.47
C GLU A 327 -17.62 -6.88 -31.99
N ASP A 328 -16.89 -5.92 -32.56
CA ASP A 328 -16.77 -5.80 -33.99
C ASP A 328 -16.04 -7.03 -34.57
N ALA A 329 -16.49 -7.53 -35.73
CA ALA A 329 -15.81 -8.60 -36.42
C ALA A 329 -14.37 -8.15 -36.77
N PRO A 330 -13.37 -9.07 -36.70
CA PRO A 330 -12.01 -8.74 -37.12
C PRO A 330 -12.03 -8.19 -38.58
N HIS A 331 -11.42 -7.00 -38.75
CA HIS A 331 -11.39 -6.30 -40.04
C HIS A 331 -12.77 -5.90 -40.61
N ALA A 332 -13.75 -5.62 -39.74
CA ALA A 332 -15.04 -5.10 -40.15
C ALA A 332 -14.87 -3.85 -41.06
N PRO A 333 -15.44 -3.82 -42.24
CA PRO A 333 -15.36 -2.65 -43.11
C PRO A 333 -16.14 -1.50 -42.52
N MET A 334 -15.68 -0.26 -42.74
CA MET A 334 -16.48 0.91 -42.36
C MET A 334 -17.82 0.93 -43.12
N LEU A 335 -18.93 1.13 -42.38
CA LEU A 335 -20.24 1.28 -42.97
C LEU A 335 -20.23 2.46 -43.97
N GLN A 336 -20.46 2.15 -45.27
CA GLN A 336 -20.63 3.17 -46.31
C GLN A 336 -22.11 3.27 -46.60
N ASP A 337 -22.79 4.13 -45.83
CA ASP A 337 -24.19 4.42 -46.09
C ASP A 337 -24.32 5.64 -47.02
N LYS A 338 -24.90 5.44 -48.21
CA LYS A 338 -25.13 6.50 -49.19
C LYS A 338 -26.61 6.94 -49.26
N GLU A 339 -27.55 6.12 -48.82
CA GLU A 339 -28.98 6.32 -49.03
C GLU A 339 -29.82 6.37 -47.74
N GLY A 340 -29.26 6.01 -46.59
CA GLY A 340 -29.94 6.06 -45.29
C GLY A 340 -31.15 5.13 -45.15
N SER A 341 -31.25 4.06 -46.00
CA SER A 341 -32.34 3.10 -45.93
C SER A 341 -31.98 1.91 -45.02
N VAL A 342 -32.94 1.51 -44.16
CA VAL A 342 -32.84 0.34 -43.28
C VAL A 342 -33.97 -0.64 -43.63
N ALA A 343 -33.62 -1.88 -43.93
CA ALA A 343 -34.58 -2.95 -44.18
C ALA A 343 -34.38 -4.10 -43.19
N PHE A 344 -35.45 -4.51 -42.52
CA PHE A 344 -35.49 -5.70 -41.68
C PHE A 344 -36.04 -6.87 -42.52
N LYS A 345 -35.26 -7.94 -42.69
CA LYS A 345 -35.69 -9.15 -43.41
C LYS A 345 -35.50 -10.35 -42.50
N ASP A 346 -36.58 -11.00 -42.13
CA ASP A 346 -36.60 -12.20 -41.29
C ASP A 346 -35.80 -12.06 -40.00
N VAL A 347 -35.90 -10.89 -39.35
CA VAL A 347 -35.19 -10.58 -38.08
C VAL A 347 -36.03 -11.05 -36.93
N SER A 348 -35.47 -11.88 -36.05
CA SER A 348 -36.03 -12.23 -34.75
C SER A 348 -35.11 -11.74 -33.66
N PHE A 349 -35.66 -11.16 -32.59
CA PHE A 349 -34.93 -10.63 -31.49
C PHE A 349 -35.51 -11.07 -30.13
N HIS A 350 -34.65 -11.42 -29.20
CA HIS A 350 -35.01 -11.68 -27.80
C HIS A 350 -33.94 -11.09 -26.88
N TYR A 351 -34.35 -10.63 -25.72
CA TYR A 351 -33.42 -10.21 -24.67
C TYR A 351 -32.83 -11.46 -23.99
N SER A 352 -31.51 -11.49 -23.80
CA SER A 352 -30.80 -12.62 -23.18
C SER A 352 -31.17 -12.87 -21.71
N ASP A 353 -31.71 -11.85 -21.02
CA ASP A 353 -32.09 -11.91 -19.60
C ASP A 353 -33.55 -12.32 -19.34
N THR A 354 -34.35 -12.52 -20.35
CA THR A 354 -35.72 -13.03 -20.18
C THR A 354 -35.70 -14.55 -20.13
N ALA A 355 -36.03 -15.11 -18.96
CA ALA A 355 -36.21 -16.54 -18.75
C ALA A 355 -37.38 -17.15 -19.57
N SER A 356 -38.13 -16.34 -20.30
CA SER A 356 -39.19 -16.74 -21.21
C SER A 356 -38.73 -16.59 -22.66
N SER A 357 -38.88 -17.65 -23.41
CA SER A 357 -38.62 -17.73 -24.87
C SER A 357 -39.62 -16.88 -25.69
N GLU A 358 -40.21 -15.85 -25.14
CA GLU A 358 -41.09 -14.94 -25.87
C GLU A 358 -40.23 -14.08 -26.80
N LYS A 359 -40.40 -14.32 -28.11
CA LYS A 359 -39.86 -13.44 -29.15
C LYS A 359 -40.55 -12.10 -29.03
N VAL A 360 -39.76 -11.01 -28.93
CA VAL A 360 -40.28 -9.65 -28.92
C VAL A 360 -40.69 -9.18 -30.30
N PHE A 361 -40.06 -9.79 -31.34
CA PHE A 361 -40.39 -9.62 -32.76
C PHE A 361 -40.23 -10.97 -33.51
#